data_a4b24473c2586bc9a7d6d1ac199fc607
#
_entry.id   a4b24473c2586bc9a7d6d1ac199fc607
#
_cell.length_a   1.000
_cell.length_b   1.000
_cell.length_c   1.000
_cell.angle_alpha   90.00
_cell.angle_beta   90.00
_cell.angle_gamma   90.00
#
_symmetry.space_group_name_H-M   'P 1'
#
loop_
_entity.id
_entity.type
_entity.pdbx_description
1 polymer ?
#
loop_
_entity_poly.entity_id
_entity_poly.type
_entity_poly.pdbx_seq_one_letter_code
_entity_poly.pdbx_strand_id
1 'polypeptide(L)'
;MVIVALLAASHLATAQKISDYTLHISKIGQEAANLHVVCSFGVDFQGADSISMYFGGGQEFSIDNLKMHDDGYEYTYDYAQKKIVIRRKDDRTVRVGMDYDYTNLSAFFIYGEGDAELWETSFGEYFYPYVPNTCMDVAIEVETPDLLSFLCSYPLAANSATRYSGTLRHILSQSLTLAFLRTDAYQRTEAELPGEVSVYQIKGMQCGRERYDELLELTGASIAFFSEVYGEDYIFAERNVTALPAYLFHNGKGFSNRYNIGFISASQEKFSTSPDIYPLVHEIGHRWLGEWTLLIDDGEPGAYFIKESLNEFMTLLFIRHYYGAETYEKQLDWCRSKYGKIKDTPQDEPIVDVVVNNNNTVVYRKGPLVLDRMAKEIGYDELAGIIAGFYREYAGKYPLKYTDFIDMVNASHAGAGDTLRQLLTAKSL
;
A
#
# COMPACT_ATOMS: atom_id res chain seq x y z
N MET A 1 -44.90 -5.57 -11.21
CA MET A 1 -43.66 -5.03 -11.74
C MET A 1 -43.48 -3.58 -11.31
N VAL A 2 -43.33 -3.26 -10.04
CA VAL A 2 -43.04 -1.90 -9.50
C VAL A 2 -42.58 -1.98 -8.01
N ILE A 3 -41.78 -2.95 -7.58
CA ILE A 3 -41.26 -2.99 -6.19
C ILE A 3 -39.73 -3.24 -6.12
N VAL A 4 -39.00 -3.16 -7.23
CA VAL A 4 -37.54 -3.38 -7.25
C VAL A 4 -36.72 -2.08 -7.36
N ALA A 5 -37.37 -0.92 -7.50
CA ALA A 5 -36.66 0.35 -7.76
C ALA A 5 -36.45 1.26 -6.52
N LEU A 6 -36.74 0.79 -5.30
CA LEU A 6 -36.68 1.65 -4.09
C LEU A 6 -35.64 1.25 -3.04
N LEU A 7 -34.76 0.27 -3.31
CA LEU A 7 -33.70 -0.13 -2.38
C LEU A 7 -32.27 0.23 -2.84
N ALA A 8 -32.12 0.85 -4.00
CA ALA A 8 -30.81 1.30 -4.51
C ALA A 8 -30.47 2.76 -4.20
N ALA A 9 -31.31 3.48 -3.46
CA ALA A 9 -31.14 4.93 -3.24
C ALA A 9 -30.67 5.33 -1.83
N SER A 10 -30.26 4.40 -0.98
CA SER A 10 -29.93 4.73 0.41
C SER A 10 -28.48 4.54 0.85
N HIS A 11 -27.54 4.30 -0.06
CA HIS A 11 -26.11 4.18 0.28
C HIS A 11 -25.16 5.01 -0.61
N LEU A 12 -25.63 6.09 -1.21
CA LEU A 12 -24.76 7.21 -1.48
C LEU A 12 -24.61 7.96 -0.15
N ALA A 13 -23.78 7.44 0.75
CA ALA A 13 -23.18 8.28 1.77
C ALA A 13 -22.55 9.43 1.00
N THR A 14 -23.11 10.63 1.17
CA THR A 14 -22.58 11.87 0.57
C THR A 14 -21.14 11.97 1.02
N ALA A 15 -20.19 11.62 0.15
CA ALA A 15 -18.78 11.65 0.48
C ALA A 15 -18.41 13.09 0.75
N GLN A 16 -18.08 13.39 2.00
CA GLN A 16 -17.59 14.69 2.42
C GLN A 16 -16.43 15.08 1.51
N LYS A 17 -16.51 16.24 0.90
CA LYS A 17 -15.54 16.64 -0.12
C LYS A 17 -14.45 17.49 0.49
N ILE A 18 -13.21 17.02 0.36
CA ILE A 18 -12.00 17.82 0.61
C ILE A 18 -11.58 18.44 -0.71
N SER A 19 -11.25 19.74 -0.69
CA SER A 19 -10.81 20.48 -1.87
C SER A 19 -9.61 21.36 -1.54
N ASP A 20 -8.90 21.79 -2.58
CA ASP A 20 -7.80 22.77 -2.50
C ASP A 20 -6.76 22.41 -1.43
N TYR A 21 -6.39 21.12 -1.36
CA TYR A 21 -5.43 20.65 -0.37
C TYR A 21 -4.03 21.16 -0.71
N THR A 22 -3.42 21.89 0.23
CA THR A 22 -2.02 22.31 0.15
C THR A 22 -1.24 21.66 1.27
N LEU A 23 -0.03 21.21 0.99
CA LEU A 23 0.83 20.52 1.93
C LEU A 23 2.27 21.02 1.78
N HIS A 24 2.78 21.73 2.77
CA HIS A 24 4.16 22.15 2.86
C HIS A 24 4.84 21.32 3.97
N ILE A 25 5.90 20.64 3.61
CA ILE A 25 6.63 19.74 4.48
C ILE A 25 8.07 20.19 4.54
N SER A 26 8.58 20.43 5.73
CA SER A 26 10.00 20.69 5.98
C SER A 26 10.55 19.58 6.87
N LYS A 27 11.57 18.85 6.39
CA LYS A 27 12.29 17.85 7.19
C LYS A 27 13.15 18.58 8.22
N ILE A 28 12.87 18.33 9.51
CA ILE A 28 13.58 18.99 10.61
C ILE A 28 14.80 18.14 10.99
N GLY A 29 16.00 18.63 10.68
CA GLY A 29 17.23 17.93 10.99
C GLY A 29 17.49 16.70 10.14
N GLN A 30 18.66 16.12 10.26
CA GLN A 30 19.10 14.97 9.45
C GLN A 30 18.80 13.62 10.10
N GLU A 31 18.79 13.58 11.42
CA GLU A 31 18.82 12.36 12.22
C GLU A 31 17.47 11.96 12.82
N ALA A 32 16.55 12.90 12.95
CA ALA A 32 15.26 12.65 13.58
C ALA A 32 14.16 12.35 12.57
N ALA A 33 13.29 11.41 12.89
CA ALA A 33 12.08 11.10 12.15
C ALA A 33 11.00 12.17 12.39
N ASN A 34 11.29 13.43 12.06
CA ASN A 34 10.43 14.58 12.33
C ASN A 34 10.23 15.46 11.09
N LEU A 35 9.02 15.99 11.00
CA LEU A 35 8.59 16.91 9.94
C LEU A 35 7.93 18.12 10.60
N HIS A 36 8.19 19.29 10.06
CA HIS A 36 7.30 20.42 10.24
C HIS A 36 6.32 20.45 9.08
N VAL A 37 5.03 20.49 9.38
CA VAL A 37 3.96 20.36 8.39
C VAL A 37 3.03 21.55 8.50
N VAL A 38 2.85 22.24 7.38
CA VAL A 38 1.80 23.25 7.22
C VAL A 38 0.85 22.77 6.14
N CYS A 39 -0.42 22.60 6.49
CA CYS A 39 -1.42 22.20 5.51
C CYS A 39 -2.67 23.07 5.56
N SER A 40 -3.35 23.19 4.43
CA SER A 40 -4.68 23.79 4.38
C SER A 40 -5.56 23.10 3.35
N PHE A 41 -6.84 23.05 3.62
CA PHE A 41 -7.85 22.41 2.75
C PHE A 41 -9.24 22.99 2.98
N GLY A 42 -10.06 22.95 1.94
CA GLY A 42 -11.48 23.25 2.04
C GLY A 42 -12.28 22.03 2.46
N VAL A 43 -13.29 22.18 3.31
CA VAL A 43 -14.23 21.13 3.71
C VAL A 43 -15.64 21.51 3.30
N ASP A 44 -16.22 20.68 2.43
CA ASP A 44 -17.66 20.69 2.17
C ASP A 44 -18.32 19.59 3.00
N PHE A 45 -19.07 19.99 4.02
CA PHE A 45 -19.72 19.07 4.95
C PHE A 45 -20.94 18.33 4.36
N GLN A 46 -21.43 18.77 3.19
CA GLN A 46 -22.57 18.15 2.49
C GLN A 46 -23.79 17.89 3.40
N GLY A 47 -24.08 18.82 4.29
CA GLY A 47 -25.19 18.72 5.25
C GLY A 47 -24.84 18.05 6.58
N ALA A 48 -23.69 17.42 6.73
CA ALA A 48 -23.21 16.92 8.01
C ALA A 48 -22.75 18.07 8.93
N ASP A 49 -22.75 17.87 10.24
CA ASP A 49 -22.28 18.87 11.21
C ASP A 49 -20.76 18.80 11.44
N SER A 50 -20.14 17.69 11.08
CA SER A 50 -18.70 17.46 11.30
C SER A 50 -18.12 16.50 10.29
N ILE A 51 -16.78 16.56 10.13
CA ILE A 51 -15.97 15.59 9.42
C ILE A 51 -14.95 14.97 10.39
N SER A 52 -14.72 13.67 10.27
CA SER A 52 -13.66 12.95 10.99
C SER A 52 -12.58 12.56 10.01
N MET A 53 -11.34 12.91 10.32
CA MET A 53 -10.17 12.63 9.50
C MET A 53 -9.16 11.84 10.31
N TYR A 54 -8.44 10.91 9.68
CA TYR A 54 -7.26 10.31 10.30
C TYR A 54 -6.14 11.34 10.37
N PHE A 55 -5.44 11.35 11.50
CA PHE A 55 -4.35 12.27 11.76
C PHE A 55 -3.44 11.73 12.86
N GLY A 56 -2.19 11.46 12.54
CA GLY A 56 -1.24 10.80 13.41
C GLY A 56 -1.21 9.28 13.23
N GLY A 57 -0.06 8.69 13.19
CA GLY A 57 0.12 7.28 12.84
C GLY A 57 1.30 6.60 13.51
N GLY A 58 1.43 5.29 13.24
CA GLY A 58 2.44 4.46 13.87
C GLY A 58 2.07 4.03 15.29
N GLN A 59 2.98 3.29 15.94
CA GLN A 59 2.82 2.90 17.36
C GLN A 59 3.34 3.98 18.32
N GLU A 60 4.38 4.70 17.89
CA GLU A 60 5.04 5.74 18.66
C GLU A 60 5.18 6.99 17.79
N PHE A 61 4.27 7.92 17.95
CA PHE A 61 4.29 9.20 17.24
C PHE A 61 3.94 10.34 18.19
N SER A 62 4.32 11.56 17.83
CA SER A 62 3.79 12.77 18.45
C SER A 62 3.36 13.80 17.39
N ILE A 63 2.39 14.60 17.79
CA ILE A 63 1.99 15.82 17.09
C ILE A 63 2.15 16.94 18.11
N ASP A 64 3.18 17.75 17.92
CA ASP A 64 3.55 18.83 18.80
C ASP A 64 3.27 20.18 18.16
N ASN A 65 3.13 21.20 18.97
CA ASN A 65 2.94 22.60 18.53
C ASN A 65 1.74 22.84 17.61
N LEU A 66 0.71 21.95 17.66
CA LEU A 66 -0.46 22.06 16.80
C LEU A 66 -1.16 23.41 16.94
N LYS A 67 -1.18 24.17 15.88
CA LYS A 67 -1.91 25.42 15.74
C LYS A 67 -2.94 25.27 14.63
N MET A 68 -4.15 25.63 14.92
CA MET A 68 -5.23 25.71 13.95
C MET A 68 -5.41 27.16 13.51
N HIS A 69 -5.51 27.37 12.22
CA HIS A 69 -5.76 28.67 11.64
C HIS A 69 -7.20 28.74 11.16
N ASP A 70 -7.83 29.87 11.34
CA ASP A 70 -9.22 30.14 11.06
C ASP A 70 -10.19 29.89 12.26
N ASP A 71 -11.28 30.65 12.30
CA ASP A 71 -12.26 30.64 13.39
C ASP A 71 -13.66 30.10 12.99
N GLY A 72 -13.82 29.72 11.72
CA GLY A 72 -15.06 29.21 11.14
C GLY A 72 -15.49 27.82 11.60
N TYR A 73 -14.68 27.14 12.43
CA TYR A 73 -14.91 25.78 12.90
C TYR A 73 -14.46 25.58 14.36
N GLU A 74 -14.89 24.48 14.94
CA GLU A 74 -14.35 23.90 16.17
C GLU A 74 -13.66 22.58 15.83
N TYR A 75 -12.65 22.19 16.61
CA TYR A 75 -12.01 20.90 16.43
C TYR A 75 -11.80 20.18 17.77
N THR A 76 -11.72 18.85 17.68
CA THR A 76 -11.26 17.99 18.76
C THR A 76 -10.26 16.99 18.18
N TYR A 77 -9.14 16.77 18.87
CA TYR A 77 -8.17 15.77 18.50
C TYR A 77 -8.20 14.60 19.49
N ASP A 78 -8.49 13.40 19.00
CA ASP A 78 -8.46 12.17 19.75
C ASP A 78 -7.16 11.43 19.45
N TYR A 79 -6.19 11.59 20.33
CA TYR A 79 -4.88 10.98 20.18
C TYR A 79 -4.93 9.45 20.18
N ALA A 80 -5.82 8.83 20.98
CA ALA A 80 -5.95 7.39 21.07
C ALA A 80 -6.53 6.77 19.78
N GLN A 81 -7.47 7.46 19.14
CA GLN A 81 -8.06 7.05 17.86
C GLN A 81 -7.31 7.59 16.65
N LYS A 82 -6.30 8.45 16.84
CA LYS A 82 -5.54 9.10 15.76
C LYS A 82 -6.48 9.83 14.80
N LYS A 83 -7.42 10.59 15.35
CA LYS A 83 -8.46 11.29 14.59
C LYS A 83 -8.58 12.74 15.03
N ILE A 84 -8.75 13.59 14.03
CA ILE A 84 -9.22 14.95 14.23
C ILE A 84 -10.65 15.07 13.74
N VAL A 85 -11.51 15.62 14.57
CA VAL A 85 -12.92 15.91 14.22
C VAL A 85 -13.05 17.40 14.07
N ILE A 86 -13.48 17.86 12.91
CA ILE A 86 -13.71 19.26 12.58
C ILE A 86 -15.23 19.45 12.50
N ARG A 87 -15.75 20.38 13.29
CA ARG A 87 -17.17 20.70 13.35
C ARG A 87 -17.40 22.12 12.85
N ARG A 88 -18.33 22.28 11.91
CA ARG A 88 -18.71 23.58 11.41
C ARG A 88 -19.44 24.41 12.49
N LYS A 89 -19.25 25.71 12.48
CA LYS A 89 -20.01 26.67 13.32
C LYS A 89 -21.24 27.24 12.60
N ASP A 90 -21.22 27.21 11.29
CA ASP A 90 -22.32 27.69 10.44
C ASP A 90 -22.39 26.87 9.13
N ASP A 91 -23.27 27.23 8.20
CA ASP A 91 -23.54 26.48 6.97
C ASP A 91 -22.55 26.78 5.81
N ARG A 92 -21.45 27.50 6.05
CA ARG A 92 -20.46 27.84 5.03
C ARG A 92 -19.47 26.70 4.82
N THR A 93 -18.90 26.64 3.62
CA THR A 93 -17.67 25.86 3.38
C THR A 93 -16.56 26.43 4.25
N VAL A 94 -15.88 25.56 4.99
CA VAL A 94 -14.84 25.95 5.92
C VAL A 94 -13.48 25.69 5.28
N ARG A 95 -12.56 26.65 5.38
CA ARG A 95 -11.15 26.42 5.13
C ARG A 95 -10.45 26.10 6.43
N VAL A 96 -9.76 24.98 6.47
CA VAL A 96 -8.98 24.53 7.63
C VAL A 96 -7.51 24.75 7.33
N GLY A 97 -6.80 25.42 8.22
CA GLY A 97 -5.35 25.55 8.19
C GLY A 97 -4.74 24.94 9.44
N MET A 98 -3.64 24.23 9.30
CA MET A 98 -2.93 23.57 10.39
C MET A 98 -1.41 23.78 10.24
N ASP A 99 -0.72 23.96 11.37
CA ASP A 99 0.72 24.10 11.50
C ASP A 99 1.13 23.25 12.72
N TYR A 100 2.03 22.28 12.54
CA TYR A 100 2.43 21.35 13.60
C TYR A 100 3.75 20.66 13.28
N ASP A 101 4.36 20.12 14.33
CA ASP A 101 5.51 19.23 14.23
C ASP A 101 5.03 17.77 14.38
N TYR A 102 5.41 16.94 13.43
CA TYR A 102 5.13 15.49 13.43
C TYR A 102 6.41 14.73 13.69
N THR A 103 6.41 13.81 14.65
CA THR A 103 7.51 12.90 14.92
C THR A 103 7.00 11.47 14.93
N ASN A 104 7.71 10.58 14.25
CA ASN A 104 7.46 9.15 14.32
C ASN A 104 8.72 8.41 14.76
N LEU A 105 8.62 7.71 15.87
CA LEU A 105 9.71 6.94 16.47
C LEU A 105 9.53 5.43 16.28
N SER A 106 8.56 5.00 15.47
CA SER A 106 8.35 3.59 15.20
C SER A 106 9.57 2.99 14.52
N ALA A 107 10.19 1.99 15.17
CA ALA A 107 11.34 1.26 14.64
C ALA A 107 11.08 0.52 13.32
N PHE A 108 9.83 0.49 12.86
CA PHE A 108 9.46 -0.12 11.60
C PHE A 108 9.84 0.73 10.38
N PHE A 109 10.07 2.03 10.56
CA PHE A 109 10.28 2.98 9.46
C PHE A 109 11.57 3.79 9.59
N ILE A 110 12.35 3.49 10.62
CA ILE A 110 13.66 4.08 10.87
C ILE A 110 14.70 2.97 10.73
N TYR A 111 15.63 3.14 9.82
CA TYR A 111 16.66 2.17 9.52
C TYR A 111 18.03 2.79 9.75
N GLY A 112 18.96 2.01 10.33
CA GLY A 112 20.33 2.41 10.59
C GLY A 112 20.86 1.88 11.92
N GLU A 113 22.19 1.89 12.09
CA GLU A 113 22.88 1.61 13.35
C GLU A 113 23.19 2.95 14.05
N GLY A 114 22.32 3.35 14.99
CA GLY A 114 22.47 4.60 15.76
C GLY A 114 21.56 5.70 15.23
N ASP A 115 22.07 6.58 14.39
CA ASP A 115 21.26 7.65 13.78
C ASP A 115 20.46 7.13 12.59
N ALA A 116 19.27 7.65 12.36
CA ALA A 116 18.44 7.24 11.25
C ALA A 116 19.13 7.54 9.90
N GLU A 117 19.61 6.50 9.23
CA GLU A 117 20.21 6.59 7.90
C GLU A 117 19.16 6.71 6.80
N LEU A 118 18.03 6.09 7.04
CA LEU A 118 16.82 6.12 6.24
C LEU A 118 15.62 6.28 7.15
N TRP A 119 14.74 7.18 6.80
CA TRP A 119 13.40 7.27 7.39
C TRP A 119 12.36 7.37 6.27
N GLU A 120 11.33 6.54 6.36
CA GLU A 120 10.20 6.58 5.45
C GLU A 120 8.89 6.75 6.21
N THR A 121 7.94 7.45 5.60
CA THR A 121 6.53 7.38 5.98
C THR A 121 5.89 6.25 5.19
N SER A 122 4.93 5.56 5.77
CA SER A 122 4.29 4.44 5.14
C SER A 122 2.79 4.46 5.36
N PHE A 123 2.09 3.52 4.74
CA PHE A 123 0.69 3.28 5.01
C PHE A 123 0.44 3.09 6.51
N GLY A 124 -0.56 3.79 7.03
CA GLY A 124 -0.82 3.83 8.48
C GLY A 124 -0.04 4.89 9.24
N GLU A 125 0.85 5.65 8.59
CA GLU A 125 1.51 6.82 9.12
C GLU A 125 0.89 8.10 8.59
N TYR A 126 -0.07 8.59 9.30
CA TYR A 126 -0.93 9.70 8.89
C TYR A 126 -0.32 11.03 9.33
N PHE A 127 0.84 11.36 8.77
CA PHE A 127 1.54 12.61 9.08
C PHE A 127 0.82 13.87 8.57
N TYR A 128 -0.27 13.71 7.83
CA TYR A 128 -1.20 14.75 7.40
C TYR A 128 -2.65 14.27 7.59
N PRO A 129 -3.62 15.19 7.84
CA PRO A 129 -5.01 14.81 8.02
C PRO A 129 -5.65 14.39 6.69
N TYR A 130 -6.38 13.27 6.68
CA TYR A 130 -7.09 12.79 5.49
C TYR A 130 -8.35 11.98 5.83
N VAL A 131 -9.27 11.90 4.88
CA VAL A 131 -10.43 10.99 4.92
C VAL A 131 -10.05 9.71 4.19
N PRO A 132 -10.08 8.53 4.83
CA PRO A 132 -9.64 7.29 4.20
C PRO A 132 -10.52 6.91 3.00
N ASN A 133 -9.92 6.19 2.06
CA ASN A 133 -10.60 5.64 0.88
C ASN A 133 -11.30 6.69 0.00
N THR A 134 -10.81 7.94 0.04
CA THR A 134 -11.24 9.03 -0.84
C THR A 134 -10.11 9.48 -1.73
N CYS A 135 -10.44 10.11 -2.85
CA CYS A 135 -9.45 10.73 -3.71
C CYS A 135 -9.40 12.24 -3.47
N MET A 136 -8.19 12.81 -3.58
CA MET A 136 -7.98 14.26 -3.42
C MET A 136 -6.94 14.78 -4.41
N ASP A 137 -7.03 16.07 -4.71
CA ASP A 137 -5.97 16.84 -5.38
C ASP A 137 -5.10 17.51 -4.32
N VAL A 138 -3.78 17.43 -4.45
CA VAL A 138 -2.84 18.00 -3.48
C VAL A 138 -1.79 18.84 -4.19
N ALA A 139 -1.64 20.10 -3.80
CA ALA A 139 -0.47 20.89 -4.11
C ALA A 139 0.56 20.66 -2.99
N ILE A 140 1.71 20.09 -3.31
CA ILE A 140 2.72 19.69 -2.34
C ILE A 140 4.04 20.42 -2.60
N GLU A 141 4.67 20.87 -1.52
CA GLU A 141 6.05 21.35 -1.48
C GLU A 141 6.79 20.63 -0.35
N VAL A 142 8.03 20.19 -0.64
CA VAL A 142 8.89 19.51 0.32
C VAL A 142 10.25 20.18 0.37
N GLU A 143 10.71 20.52 1.56
CA GLU A 143 12.06 21.01 1.83
C GLU A 143 12.85 19.99 2.64
N THR A 144 14.10 19.74 2.24
CA THR A 144 15.01 18.80 2.91
C THR A 144 16.31 19.50 3.27
N PRO A 145 17.01 19.07 4.34
CA PRO A 145 18.40 19.44 4.57
C PRO A 145 19.33 18.99 3.42
N ASP A 146 20.44 19.68 3.23
CA ASP A 146 21.41 19.46 2.13
C ASP A 146 21.98 18.03 2.03
N LEU A 147 21.98 17.29 3.12
CA LEU A 147 22.58 15.93 3.18
C LEU A 147 21.55 14.80 3.06
N LEU A 148 20.33 15.10 2.62
CA LEU A 148 19.30 14.10 2.42
C LEU A 148 18.92 13.97 0.94
N SER A 149 18.86 12.75 0.44
CA SER A 149 18.11 12.39 -0.76
C SER A 149 16.65 12.16 -0.39
N PHE A 150 15.75 12.49 -1.31
CA PHE A 150 14.31 12.44 -1.09
C PHE A 150 13.62 11.60 -2.16
N LEU A 151 12.67 10.77 -1.73
CA LEU A 151 11.75 10.03 -2.58
C LEU A 151 10.32 10.30 -2.15
N CYS A 152 9.43 10.33 -3.12
CA CYS A 152 8.00 10.46 -2.91
C CYS A 152 7.28 9.38 -3.73
N SER A 153 6.15 8.88 -3.23
CA SER A 153 5.27 7.95 -3.95
C SER A 153 4.80 8.51 -5.30
N TYR A 154 4.82 9.82 -5.46
CA TYR A 154 4.45 10.49 -6.70
C TYR A 154 5.59 11.36 -7.21
N PRO A 155 5.75 11.52 -8.53
CA PRO A 155 6.81 12.34 -9.09
C PRO A 155 6.61 13.81 -8.72
N LEU A 156 7.65 14.40 -8.12
CA LEU A 156 7.72 15.83 -7.85
C LEU A 156 8.86 16.45 -8.66
N ALA A 157 8.66 17.68 -9.11
CA ALA A 157 9.70 18.44 -9.75
C ALA A 157 10.74 18.91 -8.73
N ALA A 158 12.02 18.64 -8.99
CA ALA A 158 13.12 19.19 -8.20
C ALA A 158 13.36 20.66 -8.61
N ASN A 159 13.00 21.58 -7.72
CA ASN A 159 13.23 23.02 -7.93
C ASN A 159 14.67 23.40 -7.55
N SER A 160 15.27 22.64 -6.64
CA SER A 160 16.69 22.72 -6.25
C SER A 160 17.13 21.37 -5.67
N ALA A 161 18.35 21.28 -5.17
CA ALA A 161 18.85 20.08 -4.48
C ALA A 161 18.04 19.72 -3.21
N THR A 162 17.37 20.71 -2.61
CA THR A 162 16.68 20.59 -1.32
C THR A 162 15.19 20.94 -1.38
N ARG A 163 14.65 21.27 -2.55
CA ARG A 163 13.26 21.69 -2.71
C ARG A 163 12.59 20.95 -3.84
N TYR A 164 11.43 20.41 -3.55
CA TYR A 164 10.60 19.63 -4.48
C TYR A 164 9.17 20.14 -4.44
N SER A 165 8.49 20.17 -5.57
CA SER A 165 7.07 20.54 -5.60
C SER A 165 6.31 19.85 -6.71
N GLY A 166 4.99 19.80 -6.56
CA GLY A 166 4.10 19.26 -7.57
C GLY A 166 2.62 19.49 -7.25
N THR A 167 1.79 19.26 -8.25
CA THR A 167 0.34 19.16 -8.08
C THR A 167 -0.06 17.73 -8.42
N LEU A 168 -0.42 16.98 -7.40
CA LEU A 168 -0.88 15.61 -7.49
C LEU A 168 -2.38 15.62 -7.75
N ARG A 169 -2.82 14.91 -8.80
CA ARG A 169 -4.22 14.89 -9.20
C ARG A 169 -4.86 13.57 -8.87
N HIS A 170 -6.04 13.62 -8.25
CA HIS A 170 -6.88 12.46 -7.97
C HIS A 170 -6.15 11.31 -7.30
N ILE A 171 -5.25 11.63 -6.34
CA ILE A 171 -4.53 10.60 -5.57
C ILE A 171 -5.43 10.04 -4.47
N LEU A 172 -5.22 8.78 -4.13
CA LEU A 172 -5.86 8.20 -2.93
C LEU A 172 -5.32 8.91 -1.69
N SER A 173 -6.22 9.38 -0.83
CA SER A 173 -5.89 10.29 0.27
C SER A 173 -4.86 9.75 1.27
N GLN A 174 -4.74 8.43 1.43
CA GLN A 174 -3.77 7.77 2.31
C GLN A 174 -2.50 7.29 1.57
N SER A 175 -2.33 7.60 0.29
CA SER A 175 -1.27 7.00 -0.54
C SER A 175 0.04 7.79 -0.60
N LEU A 176 0.08 8.99 -0.02
CA LEU A 176 1.28 9.80 -0.03
C LEU A 176 2.31 9.27 0.97
N THR A 177 3.38 8.72 0.44
CA THR A 177 4.52 8.25 1.22
C THR A 177 5.79 8.98 0.83
N LEU A 178 6.67 9.19 1.78
CA LEU A 178 7.92 9.92 1.64
C LEU A 178 9.05 9.06 2.19
N ALA A 179 10.24 9.15 1.59
CA ALA A 179 11.45 8.57 2.15
C ALA A 179 12.59 9.60 2.11
N PHE A 180 13.35 9.65 3.19
CA PHE A 180 14.49 10.54 3.38
C PHE A 180 15.73 9.68 3.66
N LEU A 181 16.76 9.81 2.83
CA LEU A 181 17.97 9.00 2.88
C LEU A 181 19.18 9.89 3.09
N ARG A 182 20.02 9.56 4.04
CA ARG A 182 21.30 10.24 4.23
C ARG A 182 22.23 9.95 3.07
N THR A 183 22.73 10.99 2.42
CA THR A 183 23.62 10.88 1.26
C THR A 183 25.02 10.37 1.61
N ASP A 184 25.43 10.40 2.89
CA ASP A 184 26.66 9.80 3.37
C ASP A 184 26.56 8.28 3.57
N ALA A 185 25.35 7.77 3.90
CA ALA A 185 25.03 6.35 4.12
C ALA A 185 24.53 5.65 2.85
N TYR A 186 23.83 6.36 1.97
CA TYR A 186 23.20 5.81 0.76
C TYR A 186 23.87 6.30 -0.52
N GLN A 187 23.82 5.48 -1.53
CA GLN A 187 24.15 5.84 -2.91
C GLN A 187 23.01 5.46 -3.84
N ARG A 188 22.75 6.30 -4.84
CA ARG A 188 21.86 6.01 -5.95
C ARG A 188 22.65 5.35 -7.07
N THR A 189 22.15 4.24 -7.59
CA THR A 189 22.63 3.61 -8.82
C THR A 189 21.48 3.70 -9.83
N GLU A 190 21.74 4.33 -10.96
CA GLU A 190 20.83 4.33 -12.09
C GLU A 190 21.07 3.04 -12.88
N ALA A 191 20.02 2.25 -13.01
CA ALA A 191 20.06 1.07 -13.85
C ALA A 191 19.51 1.45 -15.24
N GLU A 192 20.26 1.14 -16.27
CA GLU A 192 19.83 1.29 -17.66
C GLU A 192 18.77 0.22 -18.00
N LEU A 193 17.53 0.46 -17.60
CA LEU A 193 16.39 -0.27 -18.13
C LEU A 193 15.53 0.64 -19.00
N PRO A 194 14.74 0.08 -19.93
CA PRO A 194 13.69 0.84 -20.55
C PRO A 194 12.75 1.36 -19.44
N GLY A 195 12.90 2.65 -19.07
CA GLY A 195 12.10 3.29 -18.03
C GLY A 195 12.84 3.75 -16.77
N GLU A 196 14.17 3.75 -16.73
CA GLU A 196 15.01 4.29 -15.65
C GLU A 196 14.59 3.85 -14.23
N VAL A 197 14.94 2.61 -13.85
CA VAL A 197 14.78 2.15 -12.46
C VAL A 197 15.91 2.73 -11.60
N SER A 198 15.54 3.49 -10.59
CA SER A 198 16.49 3.98 -9.59
C SER A 198 16.65 2.96 -8.46
N VAL A 199 17.89 2.64 -8.12
CA VAL A 199 18.22 1.77 -6.99
C VAL A 199 19.00 2.56 -5.96
N TYR A 200 18.47 2.65 -4.74
CA TYR A 200 19.12 3.26 -3.59
C TYR A 200 19.61 2.16 -2.67
N GLN A 201 20.91 2.15 -2.39
CA GLN A 201 21.56 1.10 -1.61
C GLN A 201 22.49 1.67 -0.57
N ILE A 202 22.72 0.91 0.49
CA ILE A 202 23.66 1.25 1.56
C ILE A 202 25.09 1.21 1.01
N LYS A 203 25.87 2.27 1.25
CA LYS A 203 27.27 2.33 0.86
C LYS A 203 28.06 1.21 1.53
N GLY A 204 28.89 0.52 0.77
CA GLY A 204 29.68 -0.60 1.26
C GLY A 204 28.99 -1.96 1.29
N MET A 205 27.65 -2.01 1.11
CA MET A 205 26.87 -3.26 1.01
C MET A 205 26.44 -3.55 -0.45
N GLN A 206 27.36 -3.36 -1.39
CA GLN A 206 27.07 -3.56 -2.81
C GLN A 206 26.95 -5.04 -3.15
N CYS A 207 25.94 -5.37 -3.93
CA CYS A 207 25.85 -6.67 -4.60
C CYS A 207 26.65 -6.67 -5.90
N GLY A 208 26.99 -7.86 -6.40
CA GLY A 208 27.52 -8.00 -7.75
C GLY A 208 26.54 -7.49 -8.82
N ARG A 209 27.06 -7.03 -9.96
CA ARG A 209 26.26 -6.52 -11.07
C ARG A 209 25.19 -7.51 -11.53
N GLU A 210 25.54 -8.79 -11.59
CA GLU A 210 24.62 -9.86 -11.97
C GLU A 210 23.32 -9.87 -11.15
N ARG A 211 23.38 -9.50 -9.86
CA ARG A 211 22.22 -9.46 -8.99
C ARG A 211 21.28 -8.31 -9.33
N TYR A 212 21.82 -7.18 -9.72
CA TYR A 212 21.01 -6.05 -10.21
C TYR A 212 20.41 -6.35 -11.59
N ASP A 213 21.20 -6.97 -12.48
CA ASP A 213 20.69 -7.37 -13.80
C ASP A 213 19.51 -8.36 -13.65
N GLU A 214 19.60 -9.33 -12.72
CA GLU A 214 18.50 -10.24 -12.36
C GLU A 214 17.28 -9.48 -11.81
N LEU A 215 17.49 -8.53 -10.87
CA LEU A 215 16.42 -7.69 -10.33
C LEU A 215 15.66 -6.96 -11.45
N LEU A 216 16.39 -6.38 -12.37
CA LEU A 216 15.84 -5.58 -13.45
C LEU A 216 15.10 -6.43 -14.45
N GLU A 217 15.66 -7.59 -14.84
CA GLU A 217 14.98 -8.55 -15.71
C GLU A 217 13.69 -9.04 -15.08
N LEU A 218 13.74 -9.42 -13.79
CA LEU A 218 12.55 -9.91 -13.06
C LEU A 218 11.49 -8.82 -12.89
N THR A 219 11.91 -7.56 -12.65
CA THR A 219 11.00 -6.41 -12.59
C THR A 219 10.28 -6.22 -13.92
N GLY A 220 11.01 -6.18 -15.04
CA GLY A 220 10.44 -6.03 -16.37
C GLY A 220 9.48 -7.17 -16.71
N ALA A 221 9.90 -8.41 -16.49
CA ALA A 221 9.09 -9.60 -16.75
C ALA A 221 7.81 -9.64 -15.90
N SER A 222 7.89 -9.30 -14.61
CA SER A 222 6.72 -9.31 -13.73
C SER A 222 5.71 -8.22 -14.08
N ILE A 223 6.18 -7.00 -14.39
CA ILE A 223 5.30 -5.92 -14.86
C ILE A 223 4.63 -6.31 -16.16
N ALA A 224 5.36 -6.90 -17.12
CA ALA A 224 4.77 -7.36 -18.39
C ALA A 224 3.68 -8.42 -18.14
N PHE A 225 3.95 -9.42 -17.30
CA PHE A 225 2.99 -10.46 -16.93
C PHE A 225 1.73 -9.88 -16.26
N PHE A 226 1.89 -9.04 -15.25
CA PHE A 226 0.75 -8.47 -14.56
C PHE A 226 -0.04 -7.51 -15.46
N SER A 227 0.63 -6.72 -16.32
CA SER A 227 -0.05 -5.86 -17.28
C SER A 227 -0.82 -6.66 -18.34
N GLU A 228 -0.32 -7.82 -18.78
CA GLU A 228 -1.03 -8.72 -19.69
C GLU A 228 -2.29 -9.28 -19.00
N VAL A 229 -2.19 -9.73 -17.75
CA VAL A 229 -3.29 -10.36 -17.03
C VAL A 229 -4.36 -9.34 -16.61
N TYR A 230 -3.95 -8.22 -16.01
CA TYR A 230 -4.90 -7.23 -15.45
C TYR A 230 -5.36 -6.19 -16.47
N GLY A 231 -4.65 -6.04 -17.57
CA GLY A 231 -4.76 -4.93 -18.51
C GLY A 231 -3.78 -3.80 -18.13
N GLU A 232 -3.80 -2.74 -18.93
CA GLU A 232 -3.00 -1.55 -18.63
C GLU A 232 -3.31 -1.02 -17.23
N ASP A 233 -2.35 -0.35 -16.66
CA ASP A 233 -2.34 0.14 -15.28
C ASP A 233 -3.34 1.30 -15.10
N TYR A 234 -4.60 0.96 -15.19
CA TYR A 234 -5.75 1.85 -15.29
C TYR A 234 -5.80 2.92 -14.18
N ILE A 235 -5.59 2.50 -12.91
CA ILE A 235 -5.68 3.45 -11.78
C ILE A 235 -4.45 4.36 -11.72
N PHE A 236 -3.29 3.86 -12.08
CA PHE A 236 -2.05 4.61 -12.00
C PHE A 236 -1.82 5.53 -13.20
N ALA A 237 -2.31 5.17 -14.39
CA ALA A 237 -2.23 6.04 -15.56
C ALA A 237 -2.95 7.38 -15.34
N GLU A 238 -4.08 7.38 -14.65
CA GLU A 238 -4.82 8.59 -14.30
C GLU A 238 -4.13 9.42 -13.19
N ARG A 239 -3.26 8.80 -12.38
CA ARG A 239 -2.64 9.40 -11.19
C ARG A 239 -1.18 9.80 -11.37
N ASN A 240 -0.64 9.78 -12.57
CA ASN A 240 0.77 10.12 -12.86
C ASN A 240 1.81 9.32 -12.03
N VAL A 241 1.56 8.07 -11.76
CA VAL A 241 2.53 7.21 -11.08
C VAL A 241 3.60 6.75 -12.07
N THR A 242 4.85 6.69 -11.61
CA THR A 242 5.97 6.19 -12.42
C THR A 242 5.72 4.77 -12.89
N ALA A 243 6.05 4.47 -14.16
CA ALA A 243 5.84 3.15 -14.75
C ALA A 243 6.60 2.05 -14.00
N LEU A 244 7.78 2.36 -13.46
CA LEU A 244 8.63 1.42 -12.74
C LEU A 244 8.91 1.94 -11.31
N PRO A 245 8.88 1.05 -10.28
CA PRO A 245 9.23 1.44 -8.93
C PRO A 245 10.73 1.72 -8.80
N ALA A 246 11.09 2.68 -7.95
CA ALA A 246 12.45 2.73 -7.43
C ALA A 246 12.62 1.63 -6.38
N TYR A 247 13.84 1.11 -6.21
CA TYR A 247 14.18 0.18 -5.14
C TYR A 247 14.97 0.89 -4.04
N LEU A 248 14.50 0.74 -2.82
CA LEU A 248 15.10 1.30 -1.62
C LEU A 248 15.57 0.16 -0.71
N PHE A 249 16.87 -0.13 -0.73
CA PHE A 249 17.44 -1.19 0.09
C PHE A 249 17.84 -0.68 1.47
N HIS A 250 17.44 -1.38 2.51
CA HIS A 250 17.66 -1.02 3.91
C HIS A 250 18.24 -2.17 4.72
N ASN A 251 18.83 -1.86 5.87
CA ASN A 251 19.35 -2.81 6.85
C ASN A 251 18.44 -2.99 8.08
N GLY A 252 17.14 -2.78 7.89
CA GLY A 252 16.17 -2.89 8.97
C GLY A 252 15.86 -4.34 9.36
N LYS A 253 15.56 -4.55 10.66
CA LYS A 253 15.26 -5.89 11.22
C LYS A 253 13.77 -6.27 11.17
N GLY A 254 12.87 -5.31 10.87
CA GLY A 254 11.43 -5.50 11.01
C GLY A 254 10.76 -6.16 9.80
N PHE A 255 10.83 -5.54 8.64
CA PHE A 255 10.23 -6.04 7.41
C PHE A 255 11.29 -6.45 6.40
N SER A 256 10.99 -7.47 5.60
CA SER A 256 11.90 -7.87 4.53
C SER A 256 11.69 -7.06 3.27
N ASN A 257 10.44 -6.81 2.89
CA ASN A 257 10.06 -6.05 1.70
C ASN A 257 8.74 -5.31 1.98
N ARG A 258 8.51 -4.23 1.23
CA ARG A 258 7.27 -3.46 1.27
C ARG A 258 7.08 -2.71 -0.03
N TYR A 259 5.89 -2.77 -0.59
CA TYR A 259 5.48 -1.90 -1.67
C TYR A 259 4.97 -0.56 -1.14
N ASN A 260 5.51 0.52 -1.70
CA ASN A 260 4.91 1.85 -1.66
C ASN A 260 4.62 2.28 -3.10
N ILE A 261 3.62 3.09 -3.33
CA ILE A 261 3.40 3.63 -4.67
C ILE A 261 4.68 4.36 -5.11
N GLY A 262 5.26 3.96 -6.24
CA GLY A 262 6.47 4.56 -6.80
C GLY A 262 7.80 3.99 -6.31
N PHE A 263 7.86 3.27 -5.19
CA PHE A 263 9.08 2.60 -4.73
C PHE A 263 8.82 1.36 -3.90
N ILE A 264 9.78 0.45 -3.88
CA ILE A 264 9.77 -0.78 -3.07
C ILE A 264 10.92 -0.69 -2.07
N SER A 265 10.59 -0.74 -0.77
CA SER A 265 11.59 -0.88 0.30
C SER A 265 11.88 -2.36 0.49
N ALA A 266 13.17 -2.74 0.53
CA ALA A 266 13.58 -4.14 0.64
C ALA A 266 14.83 -4.31 1.51
N SER A 267 14.96 -5.47 2.16
CA SER A 267 16.16 -5.80 2.94
C SER A 267 17.38 -6.01 2.03
N GLN A 268 18.41 -5.19 2.22
CA GLN A 268 19.70 -5.32 1.50
C GLN A 268 20.34 -6.68 1.76
N GLU A 269 20.34 -7.15 3.01
CA GLU A 269 20.90 -8.45 3.37
C GLU A 269 20.19 -9.59 2.62
N LYS A 270 18.85 -9.61 2.65
CA LYS A 270 18.08 -10.64 1.95
C LYS A 270 18.27 -10.57 0.44
N PHE A 271 18.26 -9.37 -0.12
CA PHE A 271 18.53 -9.19 -1.54
C PHE A 271 19.91 -9.74 -1.95
N SER A 272 20.93 -9.50 -1.10
CA SER A 272 22.31 -9.92 -1.39
C SER A 272 22.56 -11.42 -1.20
N THR A 273 21.83 -12.06 -0.27
CA THR A 273 22.17 -13.43 0.18
C THR A 273 21.10 -14.48 -0.17
N SER A 274 19.86 -14.08 -0.43
CA SER A 274 18.81 -15.02 -0.80
C SER A 274 19.05 -15.61 -2.18
N PRO A 275 18.88 -16.92 -2.39
CA PRO A 275 18.94 -17.51 -3.73
C PRO A 275 17.83 -16.96 -4.65
N ASP A 276 16.68 -16.59 -4.07
CA ASP A 276 15.51 -16.15 -4.80
C ASP A 276 15.18 -14.69 -4.48
N ILE A 277 14.88 -13.90 -5.50
CA ILE A 277 14.38 -12.52 -5.38
C ILE A 277 12.90 -12.38 -5.76
N TYR A 278 12.22 -13.47 -6.10
CA TYR A 278 10.79 -13.43 -6.43
C TYR A 278 9.88 -12.83 -5.33
N PRO A 279 10.23 -12.77 -4.02
CA PRO A 279 9.46 -11.97 -3.09
C PRO A 279 9.30 -10.50 -3.49
N LEU A 280 10.21 -9.96 -4.31
CA LEU A 280 10.05 -8.62 -4.89
C LEU A 280 8.96 -8.58 -5.97
N VAL A 281 8.67 -9.70 -6.63
CA VAL A 281 7.53 -9.83 -7.55
C VAL A 281 6.19 -9.70 -6.80
N HIS A 282 6.11 -10.26 -5.59
CA HIS A 282 4.96 -10.06 -4.71
C HIS A 282 4.73 -8.57 -4.43
N GLU A 283 5.78 -7.84 -4.09
CA GLU A 283 5.69 -6.39 -3.88
C GLU A 283 5.25 -5.64 -5.16
N ILE A 284 5.75 -6.04 -6.33
CA ILE A 284 5.29 -5.48 -7.61
C ILE A 284 3.80 -5.77 -7.85
N GLY A 285 3.35 -6.97 -7.51
CA GLY A 285 1.94 -7.38 -7.63
C GLY A 285 0.96 -6.50 -6.83
N HIS A 286 1.41 -5.92 -5.72
CA HIS A 286 0.62 -4.96 -4.95
C HIS A 286 0.26 -3.69 -5.71
N ARG A 287 0.89 -3.44 -6.85
CA ARG A 287 0.48 -2.38 -7.75
C ARG A 287 -0.96 -2.58 -8.26
N TRP A 288 -1.40 -3.81 -8.41
CA TRP A 288 -2.76 -4.19 -8.81
C TRP A 288 -3.59 -4.70 -7.63
N LEU A 289 -3.06 -5.63 -6.85
CA LEU A 289 -3.73 -6.25 -5.72
C LEU A 289 -3.13 -5.74 -4.40
N GLY A 290 -3.51 -4.55 -3.98
CA GLY A 290 -2.97 -3.95 -2.78
C GLY A 290 -3.92 -2.95 -2.15
N GLU A 291 -3.51 -2.41 -1.02
CA GLU A 291 -4.28 -1.44 -0.23
C GLU A 291 -4.59 -0.13 -0.97
N TRP A 292 -3.82 0.13 -2.04
CA TRP A 292 -3.94 1.33 -2.85
C TRP A 292 -5.00 1.20 -3.94
N THR A 293 -5.40 -0.01 -4.26
CA THR A 293 -6.29 -0.33 -5.37
C THR A 293 -7.57 -1.02 -4.91
N LEU A 294 -7.48 -2.01 -4.02
CA LEU A 294 -8.61 -2.76 -3.49
C LEU A 294 -8.94 -2.24 -2.09
N LEU A 295 -9.94 -1.35 -2.01
CA LEU A 295 -10.26 -0.55 -0.83
C LEU A 295 -11.15 -1.33 0.14
N ILE A 296 -10.55 -2.30 0.82
CA ILE A 296 -11.17 -3.06 1.91
C ILE A 296 -10.53 -2.66 3.24
N ASP A 297 -11.35 -2.39 4.26
CA ASP A 297 -10.84 -2.02 5.59
C ASP A 297 -10.16 -3.22 6.27
N ASP A 298 -9.06 -2.99 6.98
CA ASP A 298 -8.30 -4.05 7.66
C ASP A 298 -9.10 -4.82 8.73
N GLY A 299 -10.13 -4.20 9.27
CA GLY A 299 -11.06 -4.82 10.22
C GLY A 299 -12.15 -5.68 9.58
N GLU A 300 -12.31 -5.63 8.25
CA GLU A 300 -13.30 -6.44 7.55
C GLU A 300 -12.84 -7.89 7.39
N PRO A 301 -13.74 -8.87 7.58
CA PRO A 301 -13.42 -10.27 7.31
C PRO A 301 -12.87 -10.45 5.89
N GLY A 302 -11.80 -11.24 5.76
CA GLY A 302 -11.18 -11.55 4.47
C GLY A 302 -10.36 -10.42 3.85
N ALA A 303 -10.10 -9.31 4.55
CA ALA A 303 -9.28 -8.22 4.05
C ALA A 303 -7.90 -8.70 3.60
N TYR A 304 -7.23 -9.49 4.44
CA TYR A 304 -5.90 -10.04 4.11
C TYR A 304 -5.93 -11.14 3.05
N PHE A 305 -7.05 -11.84 2.89
CA PHE A 305 -7.23 -12.72 1.74
C PHE A 305 -7.22 -11.92 0.43
N ILE A 306 -7.95 -10.81 0.37
CA ILE A 306 -8.03 -9.95 -0.83
C ILE A 306 -6.68 -9.28 -1.12
N LYS A 307 -6.04 -8.70 -0.10
CA LYS A 307 -4.81 -7.92 -0.28
C LYS A 307 -3.58 -8.78 -0.52
N GLU A 308 -3.48 -9.89 0.19
CA GLU A 308 -2.24 -10.67 0.29
C GLU A 308 -2.33 -12.05 -0.34
N SER A 309 -3.40 -12.83 -0.02
CA SER A 309 -3.48 -14.20 -0.54
C SER A 309 -3.71 -14.24 -2.05
N LEU A 310 -4.54 -13.34 -2.59
CA LEU A 310 -4.71 -13.22 -4.04
C LEU A 310 -3.40 -12.79 -4.71
N ASN A 311 -2.69 -11.81 -4.13
CA ASN A 311 -1.43 -11.32 -4.66
C ASN A 311 -0.32 -12.40 -4.61
N GLU A 312 -0.21 -13.14 -3.51
CA GLU A 312 0.75 -14.25 -3.40
C GLU A 312 0.45 -15.35 -4.42
N PHE A 313 -0.83 -15.68 -4.63
CA PHE A 313 -1.20 -16.66 -5.65
C PHE A 313 -0.85 -16.18 -7.07
N MET A 314 -1.11 -14.92 -7.40
CA MET A 314 -0.73 -14.36 -8.70
C MET A 314 0.79 -14.29 -8.87
N THR A 315 1.54 -14.05 -7.79
CA THR A 315 3.02 -14.19 -7.78
C THR A 315 3.44 -15.61 -8.11
N LEU A 316 2.77 -16.63 -7.55
CA LEU A 316 3.04 -18.02 -7.89
C LEU A 316 2.67 -18.34 -9.34
N LEU A 317 1.63 -17.76 -9.90
CA LEU A 317 1.31 -17.90 -11.33
C LEU A 317 2.38 -17.24 -12.23
N PHE A 318 2.92 -16.09 -11.83
CA PHE A 318 4.10 -15.53 -12.50
C PHE A 318 5.28 -16.50 -12.45
N ILE A 319 5.58 -17.10 -11.30
CA ILE A 319 6.66 -18.11 -11.19
C ILE A 319 6.40 -19.29 -12.12
N ARG A 320 5.16 -19.75 -12.22
CA ARG A 320 4.77 -20.81 -13.15
C ARG A 320 4.98 -20.42 -14.62
N HIS A 321 4.66 -19.18 -14.96
CA HIS A 321 4.84 -18.63 -16.30
C HIS A 321 6.32 -18.45 -16.65
N TYR A 322 7.09 -17.85 -15.77
CA TYR A 322 8.47 -17.43 -16.02
C TYR A 322 9.49 -18.56 -15.82
N TYR A 323 9.37 -19.32 -14.73
CA TYR A 323 10.30 -20.39 -14.35
C TYR A 323 9.79 -21.80 -14.64
N GLY A 324 8.52 -21.94 -15.04
CA GLY A 324 7.90 -23.21 -15.36
C GLY A 324 7.21 -23.92 -14.20
N ALA A 325 6.44 -24.96 -14.56
CA ALA A 325 5.56 -25.68 -13.62
C ALA A 325 6.33 -26.40 -12.49
N GLU A 326 7.56 -26.85 -12.73
CA GLU A 326 8.37 -27.51 -11.69
C GLU A 326 8.74 -26.55 -10.55
N THR A 327 9.11 -25.31 -10.89
CA THR A 327 9.43 -24.26 -9.89
C THR A 327 8.17 -23.87 -9.12
N TYR A 328 7.03 -23.74 -9.80
CA TYR A 328 5.73 -23.50 -9.17
C TYR A 328 5.40 -24.57 -8.13
N GLU A 329 5.50 -25.88 -8.48
CA GLU A 329 5.20 -26.96 -7.53
C GLU A 329 6.18 -26.95 -6.34
N LYS A 330 7.47 -26.63 -6.53
CA LYS A 330 8.42 -26.47 -5.43
C LYS A 330 7.98 -25.37 -4.45
N GLN A 331 7.44 -24.26 -4.95
CA GLN A 331 6.91 -23.19 -4.10
C GLN A 331 5.63 -23.61 -3.37
N LEU A 332 4.74 -24.33 -4.03
CA LEU A 332 3.58 -24.91 -3.36
C LEU A 332 3.96 -25.93 -2.28
N ASP A 333 4.97 -26.76 -2.52
CA ASP A 333 5.48 -27.71 -1.52
C ASP A 333 6.07 -26.99 -0.32
N TRP A 334 6.75 -25.86 -0.56
CA TRP A 334 7.22 -25.00 0.52
C TRP A 334 6.04 -24.40 1.32
N CYS A 335 4.98 -23.92 0.65
CA CYS A 335 3.76 -23.47 1.30
C CYS A 335 3.12 -24.60 2.14
N ARG A 336 2.99 -25.81 1.58
CA ARG A 336 2.46 -27.00 2.29
C ARG A 336 3.30 -27.33 3.54
N SER A 337 4.63 -27.29 3.41
CA SER A 337 5.57 -27.52 4.51
C SER A 337 5.44 -26.49 5.63
N LYS A 338 5.28 -25.21 5.28
CA LYS A 338 5.12 -24.14 6.28
C LYS A 338 3.76 -24.20 6.96
N TYR A 339 2.67 -24.34 6.18
CA TYR A 339 1.33 -24.49 6.72
C TYR A 339 1.19 -25.77 7.55
N GLY A 340 1.78 -26.88 7.13
CA GLY A 340 1.76 -28.15 7.87
C GLY A 340 2.28 -28.06 9.31
N LYS A 341 3.10 -27.03 9.63
CA LYS A 341 3.58 -26.82 11.01
C LYS A 341 2.53 -26.23 11.94
N ILE A 342 1.55 -25.54 11.41
CA ILE A 342 0.47 -24.92 12.19
C ILE A 342 -0.87 -25.63 12.01
N LYS A 343 -1.00 -26.48 10.99
CA LYS A 343 -2.23 -27.22 10.70
C LYS A 343 -2.72 -27.96 11.95
N ASP A 344 -4.02 -27.86 12.21
CA ASP A 344 -4.72 -28.46 13.37
C ASP A 344 -4.23 -27.96 14.75
N THR A 345 -3.42 -26.89 14.80
CA THR A 345 -3.02 -26.21 16.04
C THR A 345 -3.94 -25.02 16.35
N PRO A 346 -3.82 -24.35 17.51
CA PRO A 346 -4.53 -23.12 17.79
C PRO A 346 -4.20 -21.95 16.82
N GLN A 347 -3.04 -22.01 16.14
CA GLN A 347 -2.62 -21.01 15.16
C GLN A 347 -3.26 -21.23 13.78
N ASP A 348 -3.86 -22.39 13.53
CA ASP A 348 -4.61 -22.64 12.30
C ASP A 348 -6.02 -22.06 12.45
N GLU A 349 -6.25 -20.95 11.80
CA GLU A 349 -7.51 -20.22 11.81
C GLU A 349 -8.10 -20.08 10.40
N PRO A 350 -9.41 -19.78 10.27
CA PRO A 350 -9.98 -19.42 8.98
C PRO A 350 -9.27 -18.22 8.34
N ILE A 351 -9.05 -18.25 7.03
CA ILE A 351 -8.35 -17.18 6.33
C ILE A 351 -9.10 -15.85 6.46
N VAL A 352 -10.43 -15.90 6.45
CA VAL A 352 -11.27 -14.71 6.58
C VAL A 352 -11.24 -14.05 7.95
N ASP A 353 -10.80 -14.77 8.99
CA ASP A 353 -10.75 -14.27 10.36
C ASP A 353 -9.44 -13.54 10.67
N VAL A 354 -8.46 -13.60 9.77
CA VAL A 354 -7.21 -12.84 9.90
C VAL A 354 -7.49 -11.38 9.59
N VAL A 355 -7.64 -10.56 10.62
CA VAL A 355 -7.99 -9.12 10.51
C VAL A 355 -6.82 -8.17 10.76
N VAL A 356 -5.70 -8.69 11.25
CA VAL A 356 -4.45 -7.95 11.42
C VAL A 356 -3.34 -8.87 10.93
N ASN A 357 -2.30 -8.34 10.29
CA ASN A 357 -1.18 -9.13 9.76
C ASN A 357 -0.37 -9.83 10.88
N ASN A 358 -1.06 -10.63 11.70
CA ASN A 358 -0.55 -11.37 12.84
C ASN A 358 -0.38 -12.86 12.56
N ASN A 359 -0.89 -13.37 11.42
CA ASN A 359 -0.80 -14.77 11.03
C ASN A 359 -0.37 -14.95 9.57
N ASN A 360 0.87 -14.58 9.31
CA ASN A 360 1.48 -14.64 7.98
C ASN A 360 1.42 -16.04 7.34
N THR A 361 1.48 -17.10 8.15
CA THR A 361 1.41 -18.48 7.63
C THR A 361 0.02 -18.79 7.06
N VAL A 362 -1.05 -18.29 7.67
CA VAL A 362 -2.40 -18.46 7.12
C VAL A 362 -2.54 -17.66 5.83
N VAL A 363 -2.18 -16.40 5.84
CA VAL A 363 -2.38 -15.48 4.71
C VAL A 363 -1.52 -15.87 3.51
N TYR A 364 -0.20 -16.03 3.72
CA TYR A 364 0.76 -16.22 2.63
C TYR A 364 1.05 -17.69 2.29
N ARG A 365 0.53 -18.66 3.04
CA ARG A 365 0.79 -20.08 2.76
C ARG A 365 -0.49 -20.88 2.59
N LYS A 366 -1.44 -20.80 3.53
CA LYS A 366 -2.75 -21.45 3.41
C LYS A 366 -3.60 -20.82 2.30
N GLY A 367 -3.61 -19.46 2.19
CA GLY A 367 -4.35 -18.74 1.15
C GLY A 367 -4.02 -19.22 -0.27
N PRO A 368 -2.74 -19.19 -0.72
CA PRO A 368 -2.36 -19.73 -2.02
C PRO A 368 -2.68 -21.21 -2.24
N LEU A 369 -2.62 -22.05 -1.19
CA LEU A 369 -3.01 -23.45 -1.32
C LEU A 369 -4.51 -23.63 -1.58
N VAL A 370 -5.36 -22.79 -0.98
CA VAL A 370 -6.79 -22.72 -1.28
C VAL A 370 -7.01 -22.33 -2.73
N LEU A 371 -6.31 -21.29 -3.20
CA LEU A 371 -6.44 -20.82 -4.58
C LEU A 371 -5.89 -21.80 -5.60
N ASP A 372 -4.78 -22.49 -5.31
CA ASP A 372 -4.27 -23.58 -6.15
C ASP A 372 -5.29 -24.74 -6.27
N ARG A 373 -5.96 -25.09 -5.17
CA ARG A 373 -7.03 -26.08 -5.21
C ARG A 373 -8.18 -25.63 -6.10
N MET A 374 -8.59 -24.38 -6.01
CA MET A 374 -9.61 -23.81 -6.89
C MET A 374 -9.15 -23.80 -8.35
N ALA A 375 -7.90 -23.39 -8.61
CA ALA A 375 -7.34 -23.39 -9.96
C ALA A 375 -7.26 -24.79 -10.59
N LYS A 376 -7.02 -25.82 -9.81
CA LYS A 376 -7.09 -27.22 -10.27
C LYS A 376 -8.50 -27.68 -10.62
N GLU A 377 -9.51 -27.08 -10.02
CA GLU A 377 -10.91 -27.37 -10.29
C GLU A 377 -11.46 -26.63 -11.51
N ILE A 378 -11.20 -25.30 -11.59
CA ILE A 378 -11.80 -24.48 -12.66
C ILE A 378 -10.82 -24.08 -13.77
N GLY A 379 -9.52 -24.31 -13.61
CA GLY A 379 -8.46 -23.91 -14.53
C GLY A 379 -7.63 -22.71 -13.99
N TYR A 380 -6.31 -22.76 -14.23
CA TYR A 380 -5.39 -21.69 -13.77
C TYR A 380 -5.64 -20.36 -14.48
N ASP A 381 -5.78 -20.39 -15.80
CA ASP A 381 -6.01 -19.21 -16.61
C ASP A 381 -7.40 -18.62 -16.34
N GLU A 382 -8.36 -19.46 -16.04
CA GLU A 382 -9.72 -19.05 -15.69
C GLU A 382 -9.74 -18.34 -14.34
N LEU A 383 -9.10 -18.91 -13.30
CA LEU A 383 -9.03 -18.25 -11.99
C LEU A 383 -8.23 -16.94 -12.06
N ALA A 384 -7.13 -16.89 -12.83
CA ALA A 384 -6.38 -15.66 -13.08
C ALA A 384 -7.26 -14.60 -13.77
N GLY A 385 -8.06 -15.03 -14.76
CA GLY A 385 -9.03 -14.17 -15.45
C GLY A 385 -10.11 -13.61 -14.51
N ILE A 386 -10.60 -14.41 -13.56
CA ILE A 386 -11.56 -13.97 -12.53
C ILE A 386 -10.92 -12.96 -11.58
N ILE A 387 -9.68 -13.20 -11.11
CA ILE A 387 -8.95 -12.26 -10.25
C ILE A 387 -8.71 -10.93 -10.99
N ALA A 388 -8.34 -11.01 -12.26
CA ALA A 388 -8.17 -9.82 -13.09
C ALA A 388 -9.49 -9.07 -13.33
N GLY A 389 -10.58 -9.81 -13.55
CA GLY A 389 -11.93 -9.25 -13.65
C GLY A 389 -12.34 -8.54 -12.36
N PHE A 390 -12.03 -9.15 -11.21
CA PHE A 390 -12.28 -8.56 -9.89
C PHE A 390 -11.51 -7.25 -9.69
N TYR A 391 -10.23 -7.22 -10.04
CA TYR A 391 -9.46 -5.99 -10.04
C TYR A 391 -10.11 -4.92 -10.91
N ARG A 392 -10.42 -5.22 -12.19
CA ARG A 392 -11.02 -4.25 -13.11
C ARG A 392 -12.38 -3.72 -12.65
N GLU A 393 -13.18 -4.57 -11.98
CA GLU A 393 -14.50 -4.17 -11.48
C GLU A 393 -14.42 -3.34 -10.21
N TYR A 394 -13.52 -3.69 -9.27
CA TYR A 394 -13.56 -3.13 -7.91
C TYR A 394 -12.41 -2.19 -7.57
N ALA A 395 -11.39 -2.05 -8.42
CA ALA A 395 -10.29 -1.13 -8.15
C ALA A 395 -10.78 0.31 -7.96
N GLY A 396 -10.41 0.92 -6.84
CA GLY A 396 -10.84 2.27 -6.45
C GLY A 396 -12.28 2.38 -5.94
N LYS A 397 -13.04 1.28 -5.88
CA LYS A 397 -14.40 1.27 -5.31
C LYS A 397 -14.36 0.94 -3.82
N TYR A 398 -15.14 1.69 -3.04
CA TYR A 398 -15.28 1.49 -1.59
C TYR A 398 -16.75 1.59 -1.18
N PRO A 399 -17.25 0.78 -0.23
CA PRO A 399 -16.53 -0.31 0.45
C PRO A 399 -16.45 -1.59 -0.41
N LEU A 400 -15.35 -2.33 -0.26
CA LEU A 400 -15.13 -3.64 -0.86
C LEU A 400 -15.22 -4.73 0.21
N LYS A 401 -15.79 -5.90 -0.14
CA LYS A 401 -15.88 -7.08 0.74
C LYS A 401 -15.32 -8.31 0.03
N TYR A 402 -14.77 -9.25 0.79
CA TYR A 402 -14.30 -10.52 0.21
C TYR A 402 -15.44 -11.33 -0.45
N THR A 403 -16.69 -11.14 0.00
CA THR A 403 -17.86 -11.76 -0.60
C THR A 403 -18.12 -11.31 -2.03
N ASP A 404 -17.68 -10.10 -2.42
CA ASP A 404 -17.79 -9.61 -3.79
C ASP A 404 -16.93 -10.48 -4.73
N PHE A 405 -15.75 -10.93 -4.26
CA PHE A 405 -14.93 -11.90 -5.00
C PHE A 405 -15.60 -13.28 -5.08
N ILE A 406 -16.17 -13.77 -3.99
CA ILE A 406 -16.92 -15.04 -3.97
C ILE A 406 -18.07 -15.00 -4.99
N ASP A 407 -18.83 -13.92 -5.03
CA ASP A 407 -19.97 -13.76 -5.94
C ASP A 407 -19.50 -13.71 -7.40
N MET A 408 -18.36 -13.10 -7.69
CA MET A 408 -17.75 -13.11 -9.02
C MET A 408 -17.31 -14.53 -9.44
N VAL A 409 -16.70 -15.31 -8.53
CA VAL A 409 -16.34 -16.71 -8.79
C VAL A 409 -17.59 -17.54 -9.09
N ASN A 410 -18.68 -17.36 -8.32
CA ASN A 410 -19.95 -18.04 -8.57
C ASN A 410 -20.61 -17.61 -9.90
N ALA A 411 -20.48 -16.35 -10.29
CA ALA A 411 -21.02 -15.87 -11.56
C ALA A 411 -20.28 -16.48 -12.76
N SER A 412 -18.97 -16.74 -12.61
CA SER A 412 -18.15 -17.38 -13.66
C SER A 412 -18.32 -18.91 -13.66
N HIS A 413 -18.36 -19.54 -12.48
CA HIS A 413 -18.47 -20.98 -12.28
C HIS A 413 -19.46 -21.30 -11.16
N ALA A 414 -20.65 -21.77 -11.52
CA ALA A 414 -21.74 -22.05 -10.57
C ALA A 414 -21.29 -23.05 -9.48
N GLY A 415 -21.41 -22.63 -8.21
CA GLY A 415 -21.02 -23.41 -7.04
C GLY A 415 -19.54 -23.34 -6.65
N ALA A 416 -18.65 -22.84 -7.53
CA ALA A 416 -17.23 -22.71 -7.22
C ALA A 416 -16.95 -21.66 -6.13
N GLY A 417 -17.70 -20.54 -6.13
CA GLY A 417 -17.62 -19.54 -5.07
C GLY A 417 -18.07 -20.07 -3.71
N ASP A 418 -19.08 -20.96 -3.67
CA ASP A 418 -19.51 -21.59 -2.43
C ASP A 418 -18.44 -22.57 -1.90
N THR A 419 -17.78 -23.31 -2.79
CA THR A 419 -16.62 -24.14 -2.46
C THR A 419 -15.48 -23.27 -1.90
N LEU A 420 -15.16 -22.16 -2.57
CA LEU A 420 -14.13 -21.22 -2.11
C LEU A 420 -14.50 -20.66 -0.71
N ARG A 421 -15.73 -20.22 -0.51
CA ARG A 421 -16.22 -19.74 0.79
C ARG A 421 -16.01 -20.77 1.90
N GLN A 422 -16.37 -22.03 1.64
CA GLN A 422 -16.15 -23.13 2.59
C GLN A 422 -14.66 -23.27 2.94
N LEU A 423 -13.77 -23.23 1.96
CA LEU A 423 -12.33 -23.35 2.18
C LEU A 423 -11.75 -22.14 2.95
N LEU A 424 -12.22 -20.92 2.67
CA LEU A 424 -11.77 -19.71 3.34
C LEU A 424 -12.24 -19.63 4.80
N THR A 425 -13.40 -20.18 5.11
CA THR A 425 -13.98 -20.23 6.47
C THR A 425 -13.59 -21.49 7.24
N ALA A 426 -12.95 -22.48 6.60
CA ALA A 426 -12.48 -23.68 7.26
C ALA A 426 -11.25 -23.40 8.13
N LYS A 427 -11.25 -23.94 9.35
CA LYS A 427 -10.09 -23.87 10.25
C LYS A 427 -8.89 -24.63 9.67
N SER A 428 -9.11 -25.79 9.09
CA SER A 428 -8.04 -26.64 8.49
C SER A 428 -8.38 -27.02 7.06
N LEU A 429 -7.34 -27.16 6.20
CA LEU A 429 -7.45 -27.67 4.82
C LEU A 429 -7.37 -29.18 4.76
#